data_2d8bd66110c6a0fb5279be6e52a2833f
#
_entry.id   2d8bd66110c6a0fb5279be6e52a2833f
#
_cell.length_a   1.000
_cell.length_b   1.000
_cell.length_c   1.000
_cell.angle_alpha   90.00
_cell.angle_beta   90.00
_cell.angle_gamma   90.00
#
_symmetry.space_group_name_H-M   'P 1'
#
loop_
_entity.id
_entity.type
_entity.pdbx_description
1 polymer ?
#
loop_
_entity_poly.entity_id
_entity_poly.type
_entity_poly.pdbx_seq_one_letter_code
_entity_poly.pdbx_strand_id
1 'polypeptide(L)'
;MQEVDEREECGMYFIPHLGVYRSDKKTSKLRVVLNASSATTNGYSLNSLQYNGGVAQNDLFLIMVRFRKHIFAFIADVQKMYRMIWINPDQRKLQRILWRENMDEPIKTFELSTVTYGTTSAPFLATRTLKQLALDEAGNFPLGSSVVMSDVYIDDVLTGAETLLEAKELKNKLINIFAKGGMVLHKWCGNNTELIEVSENYDFSDSSEIKVLGVYWNPKHDCFSFRVKIDLHELNTKRDVLSTIARIYDPLGLLGAVVAKAKIFLQKLWMLKIDWTDLLPDTINREWRQFVESLQVVNDININRCIVVEQPEVIELHGFSDASQSAYGAVVYCKSITSDGRMLVHLIASKSRVAPTKQTTIPRLELCAAVLLAKLVHRVKQALKLNVTNTFLWSDSMIVLSWIRKESYKLKPLWLTGLLQSREMTSSEQWRYVATEDNPADFVSRGMDSLKLKTCELWWNGPKFLMSNQYPQ
;
A
#
# COMPACT_ATOMS: atom_id res chain seq x y z
N MET A 1 10.35 23.32 -21.94
CA MET A 1 11.27 22.82 -22.95
C MET A 1 11.80 24.00 -23.73
N GLN A 2 13.00 23.91 -24.25
CA GLN A 2 13.71 24.97 -24.98
C GLN A 2 14.15 24.42 -26.34
N GLU A 3 13.92 25.16 -27.42
CA GLU A 3 14.47 24.86 -28.74
C GLU A 3 15.99 25.07 -28.72
N VAL A 4 16.75 24.13 -29.26
CA VAL A 4 18.21 24.18 -29.30
C VAL A 4 18.70 23.97 -30.72
N ASP A 5 19.76 24.66 -31.07
CA ASP A 5 20.41 24.52 -32.38
C ASP A 5 21.30 23.25 -32.39
N GLU A 6 21.24 22.47 -33.46
CA GLU A 6 22.00 21.21 -33.60
C GLU A 6 23.47 21.47 -33.92
N ARG A 7 24.21 22.02 -32.97
CA ARG A 7 25.67 21.94 -33.08
C ARG A 7 26.14 20.64 -32.40
N GLU A 8 27.09 19.95 -33.03
CA GLU A 8 27.64 18.68 -32.58
C GLU A 8 28.17 18.75 -31.13
N GLU A 9 27.33 18.42 -30.19
CA GLU A 9 27.71 18.20 -28.80
C GLU A 9 27.81 16.71 -28.53
N CYS A 10 28.97 16.26 -28.05
CA CYS A 10 29.12 14.89 -27.56
C CYS A 10 28.22 14.62 -26.37
N GLY A 11 27.69 13.39 -26.29
CA GLY A 11 26.98 12.90 -25.09
C GLY A 11 25.53 13.36 -25.01
N MET A 12 24.77 13.40 -26.11
CA MET A 12 23.34 13.68 -26.16
C MET A 12 22.50 12.41 -26.34
N TYR A 13 21.23 12.47 -25.89
CA TYR A 13 20.28 11.40 -26.08
C TYR A 13 18.90 11.95 -26.48
N PHE A 14 18.35 11.39 -27.56
CA PHE A 14 17.01 11.71 -28.03
C PHE A 14 16.00 10.67 -27.54
N ILE A 15 15.02 11.14 -26.75
CA ILE A 15 14.00 10.26 -26.17
C ILE A 15 12.88 10.05 -27.19
N PRO A 16 12.66 8.83 -27.70
CA PRO A 16 11.49 8.54 -28.51
C PRO A 16 10.21 8.80 -27.73
N HIS A 17 9.22 9.39 -28.39
CA HIS A 17 7.95 9.68 -27.75
C HIS A 17 6.78 9.42 -28.69
N LEU A 18 5.61 9.16 -28.09
CA LEU A 18 4.36 8.95 -28.82
C LEU A 18 3.17 9.52 -28.05
N GLY A 19 2.16 9.93 -28.77
CA GLY A 19 0.88 10.37 -28.19
C GLY A 19 -0.06 9.19 -28.01
N VAL A 20 -0.57 9.01 -26.77
CA VAL A 20 -1.61 8.03 -26.45
C VAL A 20 -2.92 8.78 -26.20
N TYR A 21 -3.90 8.55 -27.05
CA TYR A 21 -5.22 9.16 -26.89
C TYR A 21 -6.09 8.29 -25.97
N ARG A 22 -6.69 8.94 -24.98
CA ARG A 22 -7.60 8.32 -23.99
C ARG A 22 -8.96 9.00 -24.06
N SER A 23 -9.90 8.38 -24.74
CA SER A 23 -11.28 8.88 -24.89
C SER A 23 -12.06 8.90 -23.57
N ASP A 24 -11.68 8.01 -22.63
CA ASP A 24 -12.30 7.82 -21.31
C ASP A 24 -11.97 8.93 -20.30
N LYS A 25 -11.01 9.82 -20.59
CA LYS A 25 -10.58 10.89 -19.68
C LYS A 25 -11.18 12.24 -20.04
N LYS A 26 -11.79 12.90 -19.03
CA LYS A 26 -12.40 14.24 -19.19
C LYS A 26 -11.34 15.35 -19.30
N THR A 27 -10.22 15.26 -18.56
CA THR A 27 -9.25 16.37 -18.40
C THR A 27 -7.98 16.28 -19.23
N SER A 28 -7.54 15.11 -19.62
CA SER A 28 -6.28 14.92 -20.39
C SER A 28 -6.44 13.78 -21.39
N LYS A 29 -7.09 14.10 -22.53
CA LYS A 29 -7.35 13.10 -23.58
C LYS A 29 -6.08 12.64 -24.29
N LEU A 30 -5.09 13.50 -24.43
CA LEU A 30 -3.79 13.17 -25.04
C LEU A 30 -2.72 13.07 -23.95
N ARG A 31 -2.06 11.92 -23.87
CA ARG A 31 -0.89 11.70 -23.03
C ARG A 31 0.33 11.43 -23.90
N VAL A 32 1.37 12.24 -23.76
CA VAL A 32 2.67 11.96 -24.38
C VAL A 32 3.37 10.91 -23.52
N VAL A 33 3.85 9.83 -24.13
CA VAL A 33 4.66 8.79 -23.49
C VAL A 33 6.09 8.92 -24.00
N LEU A 34 7.03 9.03 -23.09
CA LEU A 34 8.45 9.17 -23.34
C LEU A 34 9.14 7.84 -23.04
N ASN A 35 9.88 7.28 -23.99
CA ASN A 35 10.52 5.97 -23.88
C ASN A 35 12.04 6.08 -23.69
N ALA A 36 12.46 6.41 -22.47
CA ALA A 36 13.88 6.46 -22.12
C ALA A 36 14.57 5.06 -22.05
N SER A 37 13.80 3.99 -22.22
CA SER A 37 14.32 2.62 -22.29
C SER A 37 14.58 2.13 -23.72
N SER A 38 14.33 2.98 -24.74
CA SER A 38 14.66 2.67 -26.12
C SER A 38 16.18 2.58 -26.30
N ALA A 39 16.65 1.44 -26.79
CA ALA A 39 18.09 1.27 -27.05
C ALA A 39 18.50 2.07 -28.31
N THR A 40 19.67 2.68 -28.27
CA THR A 40 20.34 3.29 -29.42
C THR A 40 21.10 2.24 -30.23
N THR A 41 21.71 2.63 -31.33
CA THR A 41 22.50 1.74 -32.20
C THR A 41 23.67 1.05 -31.49
N ASN A 42 24.17 1.62 -30.40
CA ASN A 42 25.21 1.03 -29.56
C ASN A 42 24.66 0.05 -28.49
N GLY A 43 23.34 -0.22 -28.48
CA GLY A 43 22.69 -1.14 -27.55
C GLY A 43 22.34 -0.56 -26.17
N TYR A 44 22.72 0.67 -25.86
CA TYR A 44 22.41 1.33 -24.59
C TYR A 44 21.18 2.21 -24.70
N SER A 45 20.40 2.29 -23.62
CA SER A 45 19.31 3.25 -23.45
C SER A 45 19.66 4.27 -22.36
N LEU A 46 18.96 5.40 -22.31
CA LEU A 46 19.15 6.36 -21.22
C LEU A 46 18.93 5.71 -19.86
N ASN A 47 17.88 4.90 -19.72
CA ASN A 47 17.58 4.21 -18.48
C ASN A 47 18.62 3.15 -18.06
N SER A 48 19.38 2.57 -19.03
CA SER A 48 20.45 1.62 -18.71
C SER A 48 21.72 2.31 -18.20
N LEU A 49 21.89 3.60 -18.45
CA LEU A 49 23.03 4.40 -18.06
C LEU A 49 22.77 5.27 -16.81
N GLN A 50 21.50 5.51 -16.46
CA GLN A 50 21.12 6.30 -15.30
C GLN A 50 21.14 5.48 -14.01
N TYR A 51 21.59 6.11 -12.93
CA TYR A 51 21.32 5.63 -11.60
C TYR A 51 19.86 5.92 -11.23
N ASN A 52 19.13 4.91 -10.75
CA ASN A 52 17.73 5.07 -10.33
C ASN A 52 17.57 5.72 -8.94
N GLY A 53 18.66 5.89 -8.20
CA GLY A 53 18.62 6.40 -6.83
C GLY A 53 18.12 5.36 -5.82
N GLY A 54 18.07 5.73 -4.55
CA GLY A 54 17.52 4.90 -3.48
C GLY A 54 16.01 5.12 -3.30
N VAL A 55 15.41 4.37 -2.38
CA VAL A 55 14.01 4.59 -1.96
C VAL A 55 13.97 5.79 -1.01
N ALA A 56 13.48 6.91 -1.51
CA ALA A 56 13.38 8.15 -0.74
C ALA A 56 12.03 8.32 -0.03
N GLN A 57 10.98 7.64 -0.46
CA GLN A 57 9.62 7.76 0.09
C GLN A 57 9.32 6.70 1.15
N ASN A 58 8.30 6.96 1.96
CA ASN A 58 7.77 5.95 2.86
C ASN A 58 7.10 4.82 2.08
N ASP A 59 7.11 3.64 2.68
CA ASP A 59 6.39 2.48 2.19
C ASP A 59 4.86 2.78 2.15
N LEU A 60 4.22 2.41 1.07
CA LEU A 60 2.78 2.56 0.85
C LEU A 60 1.95 1.99 2.02
N PHE A 61 2.38 0.86 2.60
CA PHE A 61 1.72 0.28 3.76
C PHE A 61 1.66 1.25 4.95
N LEU A 62 2.78 1.93 5.24
CA LEU A 62 2.85 2.89 6.36
C LEU A 62 1.93 4.09 6.13
N ILE A 63 1.88 4.61 4.91
CA ILE A 63 1.01 5.74 4.54
C ILE A 63 -0.46 5.33 4.65
N MET A 64 -0.84 4.19 4.08
CA MET A 64 -2.21 3.70 4.12
C MET A 64 -2.69 3.39 5.55
N VAL A 65 -1.85 2.79 6.40
CA VAL A 65 -2.18 2.56 7.82
C VAL A 65 -2.36 3.88 8.55
N ARG A 66 -1.48 4.86 8.30
CA ARG A 66 -1.57 6.18 8.94
C ARG A 66 -2.80 6.95 8.48
N PHE A 67 -3.19 6.86 7.23
CA PHE A 67 -4.41 7.47 6.71
C PHE A 67 -5.67 6.99 7.45
N ARG A 68 -5.65 5.78 8.00
CA ARG A 68 -6.77 5.20 8.76
C ARG A 68 -6.96 5.75 10.17
N LYS A 69 -6.01 6.48 10.73
CA LYS A 69 -6.13 7.03 12.09
C LYS A 69 -6.93 8.34 12.14
N HIS A 70 -7.01 9.08 11.05
CA HIS A 70 -7.58 10.41 11.02
C HIS A 70 -9.12 10.39 10.98
N ILE A 71 -9.76 11.15 11.87
CA ILE A 71 -11.21 11.34 11.84
C ILE A 71 -11.59 12.16 10.60
N PHE A 72 -10.97 13.33 10.45
CA PHE A 72 -11.12 14.18 9.27
C PHE A 72 -9.98 13.93 8.30
N ALA A 73 -10.27 13.21 7.22
CA ALA A 73 -9.28 12.78 6.26
C ALA A 73 -9.49 13.45 4.90
N PHE A 74 -8.38 13.76 4.24
CA PHE A 74 -8.40 14.32 2.90
C PHE A 74 -7.20 13.85 2.09
N ILE A 75 -7.36 13.95 0.77
CA ILE A 75 -6.32 13.65 -0.21
C ILE A 75 -6.14 14.83 -1.15
N ALA A 76 -4.96 14.93 -1.75
CA ALA A 76 -4.66 15.85 -2.84
C ALA A 76 -3.59 15.24 -3.76
N ASP A 77 -3.43 15.81 -4.95
CA ASP A 77 -2.47 15.38 -5.97
C ASP A 77 -1.58 16.58 -6.32
N VAL A 78 -0.27 16.38 -6.49
CA VAL A 78 0.66 17.44 -6.91
C VAL A 78 0.58 17.61 -8.42
N GLN A 79 0.05 18.74 -8.87
CA GLN A 79 -0.21 19.01 -10.29
C GLN A 79 1.10 18.98 -11.11
N LYS A 80 1.18 18.02 -12.05
CA LYS A 80 2.31 17.89 -12.99
C LYS A 80 3.68 17.88 -12.26
N MET A 81 3.79 17.25 -11.11
CA MET A 81 4.94 17.30 -10.19
C MET A 81 6.30 17.26 -10.90
N TYR A 82 6.53 16.30 -11.81
CA TYR A 82 7.82 16.17 -12.52
C TYR A 82 8.19 17.42 -13.31
N ARG A 83 7.21 18.13 -13.86
CA ARG A 83 7.43 19.35 -14.67
C ARG A 83 7.69 20.59 -13.84
N MET A 84 7.53 20.51 -12.51
CA MET A 84 7.85 21.61 -11.58
C MET A 84 9.28 21.54 -11.06
N ILE A 85 10.03 20.49 -11.41
CA ILE A 85 11.38 20.24 -10.91
C ILE A 85 12.39 20.43 -12.04
N TRP A 86 13.26 21.41 -11.91
CA TRP A 86 14.31 21.69 -12.88
C TRP A 86 15.41 20.63 -12.86
N ILE A 87 15.92 20.28 -14.06
CA ILE A 87 17.13 19.47 -14.22
C ILE A 87 18.33 20.39 -14.39
N ASN A 88 19.48 19.97 -13.86
CA ASN A 88 20.76 20.65 -14.06
C ASN A 88 20.96 20.92 -15.59
N PRO A 89 21.28 22.17 -15.97
CA PRO A 89 21.50 22.53 -17.37
C PRO A 89 22.43 21.60 -18.12
N ASP A 90 23.55 21.16 -17.51
CA ASP A 90 24.54 20.27 -18.14
C ASP A 90 23.99 18.89 -18.51
N GLN A 91 22.88 18.47 -17.88
CA GLN A 91 22.24 17.17 -18.11
C GLN A 91 21.03 17.24 -19.05
N ARG A 92 20.57 18.44 -19.45
CA ARG A 92 19.38 18.58 -20.30
C ARG A 92 19.57 17.97 -21.69
N LYS A 93 20.80 17.98 -22.20
CA LYS A 93 21.16 17.34 -23.47
C LYS A 93 20.88 15.82 -23.50
N LEU A 94 20.75 15.18 -22.33
CA LEU A 94 20.33 13.78 -22.21
C LEU A 94 18.81 13.58 -22.30
N GLN A 95 18.04 14.66 -22.41
CA GLN A 95 16.57 14.67 -22.46
C GLN A 95 16.09 15.45 -23.68
N ARG A 96 16.69 15.24 -24.85
CA ARG A 96 16.25 15.88 -26.09
C ARG A 96 15.12 15.10 -26.74
N ILE A 97 14.25 15.82 -27.46
CA ILE A 97 13.20 15.26 -28.30
C ILE A 97 13.25 15.94 -29.67
N LEU A 98 12.83 15.23 -30.69
CA LEU A 98 12.62 15.78 -32.04
C LEU A 98 11.13 16.05 -32.21
N TRP A 99 10.78 17.25 -32.65
CA TRP A 99 9.38 17.62 -32.85
C TRP A 99 9.22 18.57 -34.06
N ARG A 100 8.10 18.44 -34.74
CA ARG A 100 7.61 19.41 -35.72
C ARG A 100 6.11 19.59 -35.54
N GLU A 101 5.61 20.80 -35.76
CA GLU A 101 4.19 21.09 -35.61
C GLU A 101 3.37 20.53 -36.79
N ASN A 102 3.88 20.68 -38.00
CA ASN A 102 3.24 20.19 -39.21
C ASN A 102 4.22 19.34 -40.05
N MET A 103 3.67 18.49 -40.92
CA MET A 103 4.48 17.59 -41.75
C MET A 103 5.42 18.34 -42.72
N ASP A 104 5.03 19.53 -43.10
CA ASP A 104 5.79 20.36 -44.06
C ASP A 104 6.84 21.25 -43.37
N GLU A 105 6.87 21.27 -42.05
CA GLU A 105 7.87 22.03 -41.30
C GLU A 105 9.13 21.21 -41.01
N PRO A 106 10.30 21.90 -40.90
CA PRO A 106 11.52 21.23 -40.51
C PRO A 106 11.39 20.61 -39.08
N ILE A 107 12.02 19.46 -38.87
CA ILE A 107 12.13 18.88 -37.56
C ILE A 107 13.04 19.75 -36.70
N LYS A 108 12.58 20.10 -35.51
CA LYS A 108 13.31 20.89 -34.52
C LYS A 108 13.72 20.04 -33.35
N THR A 109 14.83 20.39 -32.73
CA THR A 109 15.35 19.76 -31.52
C THR A 109 14.95 20.57 -30.30
N PHE A 110 14.36 19.89 -29.29
CA PHE A 110 14.00 20.51 -28.01
C PHE A 110 14.68 19.80 -26.87
N GLU A 111 15.21 20.56 -25.91
CA GLU A 111 15.65 20.07 -24.61
C GLU A 111 14.52 20.18 -23.59
N LEU A 112 14.28 19.08 -22.86
CA LEU A 112 13.35 19.07 -21.73
C LEU A 112 14.07 19.62 -20.50
N SER A 113 13.63 20.76 -20.00
CA SER A 113 14.30 21.49 -18.92
C SER A 113 14.00 20.97 -17.53
N THR A 114 12.99 20.10 -17.40
CA THR A 114 12.50 19.59 -16.12
C THR A 114 12.60 18.07 -16.05
N VAL A 115 12.41 17.50 -14.86
CA VAL A 115 12.40 16.04 -14.68
C VAL A 115 11.41 15.40 -15.63
N THR A 116 11.90 14.42 -16.39
CA THR A 116 11.14 13.75 -17.43
C THR A 116 10.62 12.40 -16.91
N TYR A 117 9.29 12.23 -16.90
CA TYR A 117 8.67 10.95 -16.59
C TYR A 117 9.03 9.89 -17.64
N GLY A 118 9.19 8.63 -17.20
CA GLY A 118 9.72 7.55 -18.05
C GLY A 118 11.23 7.35 -17.92
N THR A 119 11.97 8.29 -17.31
CA THR A 119 13.36 8.07 -16.91
C THR A 119 13.41 7.32 -15.57
N THR A 120 14.42 6.47 -15.39
CA THR A 120 14.57 5.62 -14.21
C THR A 120 14.82 6.41 -12.92
N SER A 121 15.44 7.58 -13.04
CA SER A 121 15.76 8.49 -11.92
C SER A 121 14.59 9.40 -11.51
N ALA A 122 13.55 9.56 -12.35
CA ALA A 122 12.48 10.54 -12.10
C ALA A 122 11.75 10.36 -10.76
N PRO A 123 11.34 9.14 -10.34
CA PRO A 123 10.67 8.96 -9.06
C PRO A 123 11.54 9.37 -7.86
N PHE A 124 12.83 9.03 -7.91
CA PHE A 124 13.78 9.41 -6.87
C PHE A 124 13.97 10.93 -6.81
N LEU A 125 14.22 11.57 -7.95
CA LEU A 125 14.43 13.02 -8.02
C LEU A 125 13.23 13.78 -7.48
N ALA A 126 12.02 13.41 -7.89
CA ALA A 126 10.80 14.05 -7.43
C ALA A 126 10.60 13.89 -5.93
N THR A 127 10.69 12.67 -5.41
CA THR A 127 10.51 12.41 -3.98
C THR A 127 11.60 13.07 -3.14
N ARG A 128 12.85 13.09 -3.64
CA ARG A 128 13.97 13.74 -2.93
C ARG A 128 13.78 15.25 -2.90
N THR A 129 13.26 15.85 -3.97
CA THR A 129 12.95 17.30 -4.02
C THR A 129 11.86 17.65 -3.02
N LEU A 130 10.77 16.88 -2.94
CA LEU A 130 9.71 17.10 -1.94
C LEU A 130 10.27 17.01 -0.50
N LYS A 131 11.12 16.03 -0.24
CA LYS A 131 11.76 15.91 1.08
C LYS A 131 12.70 17.09 1.38
N GLN A 132 13.42 17.59 0.37
CA GLN A 132 14.25 18.77 0.57
C GLN A 132 13.39 19.99 0.87
N LEU A 133 12.32 20.22 0.13
CA LEU A 133 11.35 21.28 0.40
C LEU A 133 10.81 21.21 1.83
N ALA A 134 10.46 20.01 2.30
CA ALA A 134 10.01 19.82 3.67
C ALA A 134 11.07 20.16 4.71
N LEU A 135 12.34 19.86 4.45
CA LEU A 135 13.46 20.22 5.35
C LEU A 135 13.73 21.72 5.35
N ASP A 136 13.74 22.35 4.17
CA ASP A 136 14.03 23.78 4.01
C ASP A 136 12.94 24.66 4.66
N GLU A 137 11.68 24.20 4.59
CA GLU A 137 10.53 24.92 5.13
C GLU A 137 10.05 24.42 6.50
N ALA A 138 10.79 23.54 7.17
CA ALA A 138 10.40 22.96 8.45
C ALA A 138 10.17 24.01 9.57
N GLY A 139 10.94 25.10 9.55
CA GLY A 139 10.79 26.21 10.50
C GLY A 139 9.53 27.04 10.25
N ASN A 140 9.14 27.22 8.98
CA ASN A 140 7.99 28.04 8.58
C ASN A 140 6.66 27.26 8.65
N PHE A 141 6.70 25.97 8.29
CA PHE A 141 5.53 25.11 8.16
C PHE A 141 5.76 23.73 8.82
N PRO A 142 5.97 23.63 10.14
CA PRO A 142 6.35 22.37 10.79
C PRO A 142 5.32 21.25 10.60
N LEU A 143 4.01 21.53 10.64
CA LEU A 143 2.95 20.56 10.39
C LEU A 143 2.96 20.09 8.92
N GLY A 144 3.04 21.03 7.97
CA GLY A 144 3.11 20.69 6.54
C GLY A 144 4.36 19.86 6.20
N SER A 145 5.52 20.24 6.75
CA SER A 145 6.79 19.52 6.62
C SER A 145 6.66 18.08 7.12
N SER A 146 6.09 17.86 8.31
CA SER A 146 5.85 16.51 8.86
C SER A 146 5.01 15.65 7.93
N VAL A 147 3.96 16.20 7.32
CA VAL A 147 3.11 15.49 6.36
C VAL A 147 3.86 15.20 5.06
N VAL A 148 4.58 16.16 4.49
CA VAL A 148 5.37 15.92 3.27
C VAL A 148 6.42 14.84 3.49
N MET A 149 7.01 14.77 4.68
CA MET A 149 7.99 13.74 5.04
C MET A 149 7.38 12.36 5.24
N SER A 150 6.09 12.25 5.60
CA SER A 150 5.51 10.97 6.04
C SER A 150 4.31 10.48 5.21
N ASP A 151 3.49 11.38 4.65
CA ASP A 151 2.15 11.08 4.12
C ASP A 151 2.03 11.33 2.61
N VAL A 152 3.16 11.53 1.93
CA VAL A 152 3.21 11.71 0.47
C VAL A 152 3.77 10.46 -0.19
N TYR A 153 3.07 9.97 -1.19
CA TYR A 153 3.50 8.87 -2.06
C TYR A 153 3.60 9.37 -3.50
N ILE A 154 4.80 9.67 -3.96
CA ILE A 154 5.08 10.32 -5.26
C ILE A 154 4.34 11.66 -5.33
N ASP A 155 3.21 11.72 -6.02
CA ASP A 155 2.37 12.91 -6.23
C ASP A 155 1.08 12.91 -5.36
N ASP A 156 0.73 11.80 -4.73
CA ASP A 156 -0.45 11.68 -3.89
C ASP A 156 -0.16 12.05 -2.43
N VAL A 157 -0.93 12.97 -1.86
CA VAL A 157 -0.95 13.33 -0.44
C VAL A 157 -2.15 12.66 0.22
N LEU A 158 -1.93 11.87 1.29
CA LEU A 158 -2.97 11.19 2.05
C LEU A 158 -2.81 11.51 3.53
N THR A 159 -3.62 12.39 4.07
CA THR A 159 -3.46 12.82 5.46
C THR A 159 -4.79 13.25 6.10
N GLY A 160 -4.76 13.86 7.26
CA GLY A 160 -5.90 14.35 7.99
C GLY A 160 -5.56 14.76 9.42
N ALA A 161 -6.58 15.00 10.22
CA ALA A 161 -6.45 15.38 11.62
C ALA A 161 -7.57 14.76 12.48
N GLU A 162 -7.49 15.01 13.80
CA GLU A 162 -8.50 14.54 14.75
C GLU A 162 -9.71 15.48 14.77
N THR A 163 -9.49 16.79 14.55
CA THR A 163 -10.55 17.80 14.50
C THR A 163 -10.64 18.46 13.14
N LEU A 164 -11.84 18.99 12.81
CA LEU A 164 -12.07 19.70 11.55
C LEU A 164 -11.21 20.98 11.45
N LEU A 165 -11.03 21.69 12.57
CA LEU A 165 -10.22 22.90 12.61
C LEU A 165 -8.74 22.60 12.27
N GLU A 166 -8.16 21.59 12.91
CA GLU A 166 -6.80 21.13 12.61
C GLU A 166 -6.64 20.66 11.17
N ALA A 167 -7.65 19.96 10.63
CA ALA A 167 -7.63 19.48 9.24
C ALA A 167 -7.62 20.67 8.26
N LYS A 168 -8.40 21.72 8.50
CA LYS A 168 -8.42 22.95 7.70
C LYS A 168 -7.08 23.70 7.80
N GLU A 169 -6.53 23.82 9.00
CA GLU A 169 -5.22 24.44 9.21
C GLU A 169 -4.12 23.66 8.47
N LEU A 170 -4.10 22.34 8.61
CA LEU A 170 -3.16 21.46 7.93
C LEU A 170 -3.25 21.60 6.41
N LYS A 171 -4.47 21.62 5.84
CA LYS A 171 -4.69 21.87 4.41
C LYS A 171 -4.02 23.17 3.96
N ASN A 172 -4.24 24.27 4.69
CA ASN A 172 -3.65 25.58 4.36
C ASN A 172 -2.12 25.55 4.47
N LYS A 173 -1.55 24.89 5.49
CA LYS A 173 -0.09 24.72 5.62
C LYS A 173 0.49 23.92 4.46
N LEU A 174 -0.21 22.89 3.99
CA LEU A 174 0.20 22.11 2.82
C LEU A 174 0.16 22.92 1.54
N ILE A 175 -0.88 23.69 1.29
CA ILE A 175 -0.95 24.60 0.13
C ILE A 175 0.26 25.55 0.14
N ASN A 176 0.56 26.15 1.30
CA ASN A 176 1.64 27.12 1.42
C ASN A 176 3.04 26.50 1.24
N ILE A 177 3.31 25.33 1.85
CA ILE A 177 4.62 24.68 1.69
C ILE A 177 4.87 24.24 0.25
N PHE A 178 3.87 23.67 -0.44
CA PHE A 178 4.01 23.27 -1.84
C PHE A 178 4.18 24.50 -2.74
N ALA A 179 3.49 25.62 -2.46
CA ALA A 179 3.64 26.89 -3.19
C ALA A 179 5.08 27.44 -3.07
N LYS A 180 5.76 27.25 -1.94
CA LYS A 180 7.20 27.62 -1.79
C LYS A 180 8.09 26.84 -2.78
N GLY A 181 7.73 25.60 -3.09
CA GLY A 181 8.40 24.80 -4.13
C GLY A 181 7.91 25.07 -5.56
N GLY A 182 7.04 26.06 -5.78
CA GLY A 182 6.42 26.34 -7.07
C GLY A 182 5.42 25.26 -7.51
N MET A 183 4.94 24.44 -6.58
CA MET A 183 4.02 23.33 -6.83
C MET A 183 2.60 23.68 -6.40
N VAL A 184 1.61 23.15 -7.10
CA VAL A 184 0.19 23.36 -6.81
C VAL A 184 -0.44 22.02 -6.44
N LEU A 185 -1.16 21.99 -5.31
CA LEU A 185 -2.01 20.87 -4.94
C LEU A 185 -3.39 21.04 -5.55
N HIS A 186 -3.92 19.98 -6.14
CA HIS A 186 -5.23 19.95 -6.78
C HIS A 186 -5.96 18.62 -6.51
N LYS A 187 -7.16 18.45 -7.08
CA LYS A 187 -8.00 17.25 -6.89
C LYS A 187 -8.26 16.93 -5.42
N TRP A 188 -8.50 17.97 -4.64
CA TRP A 188 -8.83 17.80 -3.24
C TRP A 188 -10.09 16.97 -3.04
N CYS A 189 -10.02 16.01 -2.14
CA CYS A 189 -11.13 15.20 -1.73
C CYS A 189 -11.02 14.85 -0.26
N GLY A 190 -12.13 14.82 0.48
CA GLY A 190 -12.15 14.55 1.91
C GLY A 190 -13.50 13.99 2.36
N ASN A 191 -13.52 13.42 3.56
CA ASN A 191 -14.74 12.87 4.18
C ASN A 191 -15.65 13.93 4.85
N ASN A 192 -15.27 15.19 4.74
CA ASN A 192 -16.10 16.31 5.22
C ASN A 192 -16.16 17.41 4.14
N THR A 193 -17.35 17.92 3.87
CA THR A 193 -17.61 18.91 2.82
C THR A 193 -16.88 20.24 3.05
N GLU A 194 -16.67 20.62 4.30
CA GLU A 194 -15.95 21.85 4.65
C GLU A 194 -14.44 21.80 4.38
N LEU A 195 -13.90 20.62 4.12
CA LEU A 195 -12.49 20.44 3.69
C LEU A 195 -12.33 20.59 2.18
N ILE A 196 -13.44 20.57 1.43
CA ILE A 196 -13.43 20.58 -0.03
C ILE A 196 -14.03 21.90 -0.48
N GLU A 197 -13.22 22.78 -1.04
CA GLU A 197 -13.76 23.88 -1.82
C GLU A 197 -14.37 23.31 -3.10
N VAL A 198 -15.57 23.73 -3.44
CA VAL A 198 -16.22 23.41 -4.72
C VAL A 198 -15.38 24.08 -5.81
N SER A 199 -14.28 23.46 -6.19
CA SER A 199 -13.50 23.90 -7.35
C SER A 199 -14.27 23.46 -8.60
N GLU A 200 -14.58 24.40 -9.45
CA GLU A 200 -15.39 24.28 -10.68
C GLU A 200 -14.95 23.16 -11.65
N ASN A 201 -13.87 22.45 -11.39
CA ASN A 201 -13.24 21.51 -12.32
C ASN A 201 -13.27 20.03 -11.89
N TYR A 202 -13.87 19.68 -10.75
CA TYR A 202 -13.95 18.28 -10.34
C TYR A 202 -15.40 17.91 -10.02
N ASP A 203 -16.09 17.42 -11.06
CA ASP A 203 -17.45 16.92 -10.94
C ASP A 203 -17.44 15.53 -10.29
N PHE A 204 -17.72 15.49 -8.98
CA PHE A 204 -17.90 14.24 -8.22
C PHE A 204 -19.25 13.55 -8.52
N SER A 205 -19.98 14.01 -9.55
CA SER A 205 -21.35 13.60 -9.79
C SER A 205 -21.52 12.16 -10.28
N ASP A 206 -20.49 11.53 -10.85
CA ASP A 206 -20.65 10.21 -11.49
C ASP A 206 -19.94 9.03 -10.81
N SER A 207 -19.03 9.25 -9.85
CA SER A 207 -18.47 8.15 -9.08
C SER A 207 -18.25 8.55 -7.63
N SER A 208 -19.03 7.96 -6.73
CA SER A 208 -18.87 8.13 -5.28
C SER A 208 -17.55 7.62 -4.72
N GLU A 209 -16.67 7.03 -5.55
CA GLU A 209 -15.43 6.38 -5.17
C GLU A 209 -14.23 6.94 -5.93
N ILE A 210 -13.14 7.15 -5.20
CA ILE A 210 -11.87 7.64 -5.73
C ILE A 210 -10.80 6.56 -5.54
N LYS A 211 -10.00 6.34 -6.57
CA LYS A 211 -8.88 5.41 -6.48
C LYS A 211 -7.68 6.10 -5.82
N VAL A 212 -7.34 5.65 -4.62
CA VAL A 212 -6.26 6.17 -3.79
C VAL A 212 -5.20 5.10 -3.61
N LEU A 213 -4.01 5.31 -4.15
CA LEU A 213 -2.89 4.34 -4.09
C LEU A 213 -3.30 2.90 -4.46
N GLY A 214 -4.25 2.76 -5.39
CA GLY A 214 -4.73 1.46 -5.88
C GLY A 214 -5.94 0.88 -5.16
N VAL A 215 -6.31 1.40 -3.99
CA VAL A 215 -7.55 1.06 -3.26
C VAL A 215 -8.63 2.08 -3.60
N TYR A 216 -9.88 1.69 -3.61
CA TYR A 216 -11.00 2.61 -3.78
C TYR A 216 -11.44 3.14 -2.41
N TRP A 217 -11.59 4.45 -2.30
CA TRP A 217 -12.12 5.13 -1.13
C TRP A 217 -13.40 5.88 -1.50
N ASN A 218 -14.44 5.66 -0.71
CA ASN A 218 -15.68 6.45 -0.78
C ASN A 218 -15.66 7.49 0.35
N PRO A 219 -15.37 8.74 0.07
CA PRO A 219 -15.26 9.77 1.10
C PRO A 219 -16.59 10.07 1.80
N LYS A 220 -17.73 9.96 1.10
CA LYS A 220 -19.07 10.22 1.67
C LYS A 220 -19.42 9.21 2.78
N HIS A 221 -19.07 7.96 2.61
CA HIS A 221 -19.31 6.88 3.59
C HIS A 221 -18.06 6.54 4.41
N ASP A 222 -16.95 7.18 4.10
CA ASP A 222 -15.62 6.99 4.67
C ASP A 222 -15.20 5.52 4.74
N CYS A 223 -15.37 4.80 3.64
CA CYS A 223 -15.05 3.38 3.54
C CYS A 223 -14.14 3.07 2.35
N PHE A 224 -13.30 2.06 2.51
CA PHE A 224 -12.57 1.42 1.43
C PHE A 224 -13.44 0.36 0.76
N SER A 225 -13.30 0.25 -0.56
CA SER A 225 -13.92 -0.78 -1.38
C SER A 225 -12.91 -1.39 -2.35
N PHE A 226 -13.26 -2.52 -2.92
CA PHE A 226 -12.42 -3.26 -3.86
C PHE A 226 -13.14 -3.38 -5.20
N ARG A 227 -12.35 -3.45 -6.28
CA ARG A 227 -12.87 -3.65 -7.64
C ARG A 227 -12.06 -4.74 -8.32
N VAL A 228 -12.55 -5.97 -8.24
CA VAL A 228 -11.93 -7.12 -8.87
C VAL A 228 -12.71 -7.43 -10.15
N LYS A 229 -12.07 -7.16 -11.30
CA LYS A 229 -12.62 -7.52 -12.62
C LYS A 229 -11.90 -8.77 -13.10
N ILE A 230 -12.65 -9.84 -13.30
CA ILE A 230 -12.11 -11.13 -13.74
C ILE A 230 -12.83 -11.54 -15.02
N ASP A 231 -12.06 -11.90 -16.02
CA ASP A 231 -12.57 -12.58 -17.21
C ASP A 231 -12.58 -14.09 -16.97
N LEU A 232 -13.77 -14.66 -16.97
CA LEU A 232 -13.96 -16.10 -16.71
C LEU A 232 -13.58 -16.98 -17.91
N HIS A 233 -13.37 -16.39 -19.09
CA HIS A 233 -13.07 -17.15 -20.31
C HIS A 233 -11.61 -17.62 -20.39
N GLU A 234 -10.68 -16.95 -19.73
CA GLU A 234 -9.24 -17.18 -19.83
C GLU A 234 -8.62 -17.74 -18.52
N LEU A 235 -9.22 -18.74 -17.87
CA LEU A 235 -8.78 -19.20 -16.54
C LEU A 235 -8.23 -20.64 -16.54
N ASN A 236 -7.45 -21.01 -17.54
CA ASN A 236 -7.12 -22.42 -17.75
C ASN A 236 -5.64 -22.76 -17.52
N THR A 237 -4.77 -21.80 -17.29
CA THR A 237 -3.34 -22.03 -17.14
C THR A 237 -2.79 -21.52 -15.80
N LYS A 238 -1.62 -22.00 -15.41
CA LYS A 238 -0.92 -21.51 -14.21
C LYS A 238 -0.61 -20.01 -14.29
N ARG A 239 -0.35 -19.47 -15.48
CA ARG A 239 -0.15 -18.04 -15.74
C ARG A 239 -1.41 -17.23 -15.45
N ASP A 240 -2.57 -17.75 -15.85
CA ASP A 240 -3.86 -17.07 -15.64
C ASP A 240 -4.20 -17.02 -14.15
N VAL A 241 -3.91 -18.10 -13.40
CA VAL A 241 -4.06 -18.13 -11.94
C VAL A 241 -3.23 -17.03 -11.30
N LEU A 242 -1.93 -16.93 -11.63
CA LEU A 242 -1.07 -15.89 -11.09
C LEU A 242 -1.56 -14.48 -11.47
N SER A 243 -1.95 -14.28 -12.73
CA SER A 243 -2.49 -13.00 -13.22
C SER A 243 -3.73 -12.59 -12.45
N THR A 244 -4.65 -13.54 -12.19
CA THR A 244 -5.87 -13.30 -11.43
C THR A 244 -5.56 -12.92 -9.97
N ILE A 245 -4.66 -13.64 -9.31
CA ILE A 245 -4.23 -13.32 -7.94
C ILE A 245 -3.60 -11.92 -7.87
N ALA A 246 -2.77 -11.56 -8.85
CA ALA A 246 -2.10 -10.26 -8.91
C ALA A 246 -3.09 -9.08 -9.10
N ARG A 247 -4.30 -9.34 -9.63
CA ARG A 247 -5.37 -8.33 -9.76
C ARG A 247 -6.08 -8.04 -8.44
N ILE A 248 -5.94 -8.90 -7.43
CA ILE A 248 -6.46 -8.65 -6.07
C ILE A 248 -5.47 -7.73 -5.36
N TYR A 249 -5.67 -6.43 -5.51
CA TYR A 249 -4.81 -5.44 -4.90
C TYR A 249 -5.26 -5.13 -3.47
N ASP A 250 -4.53 -5.64 -2.49
CA ASP A 250 -4.83 -5.52 -1.06
C ASP A 250 -3.56 -5.19 -0.26
N PRO A 251 -3.11 -3.94 -0.25
CA PRO A 251 -1.85 -3.54 0.38
C PRO A 251 -1.85 -3.67 1.89
N LEU A 252 -3.01 -3.59 2.54
CA LEU A 252 -3.18 -3.72 3.98
C LEU A 252 -3.47 -5.16 4.42
N GLY A 253 -3.84 -6.05 3.51
CA GLY A 253 -4.28 -7.40 3.85
C GLY A 253 -5.68 -7.45 4.47
N LEU A 254 -6.57 -6.52 4.12
CA LEU A 254 -7.95 -6.51 4.59
C LEU A 254 -8.74 -7.71 4.03
N LEU A 255 -8.39 -8.16 2.83
CA LEU A 255 -8.85 -9.39 2.20
C LEU A 255 -7.88 -10.57 2.43
N GLY A 256 -7.02 -10.47 3.42
CA GLY A 256 -5.90 -11.39 3.64
C GLY A 256 -6.26 -12.87 3.68
N ALA A 257 -7.42 -13.22 4.21
CA ALA A 257 -7.92 -14.60 4.25
C ALA A 257 -8.24 -15.15 2.84
N VAL A 258 -8.84 -14.33 1.96
CA VAL A 258 -9.13 -14.70 0.57
C VAL A 258 -7.83 -14.79 -0.24
N VAL A 259 -6.94 -13.81 -0.07
CA VAL A 259 -5.61 -13.81 -0.71
C VAL A 259 -4.76 -15.00 -0.26
N ALA A 260 -4.85 -15.40 1.03
CA ALA A 260 -4.18 -16.59 1.54
C ALA A 260 -4.66 -17.86 0.81
N LYS A 261 -5.99 -18.03 0.65
CA LYS A 261 -6.55 -19.15 -0.10
C LYS A 261 -6.03 -19.22 -1.54
N ALA A 262 -6.01 -18.08 -2.22
CA ALA A 262 -5.46 -17.98 -3.58
C ALA A 262 -3.97 -18.35 -3.64
N LYS A 263 -3.16 -17.88 -2.69
CA LYS A 263 -1.73 -18.23 -2.61
C LYS A 263 -1.49 -19.70 -2.30
N ILE A 264 -2.29 -20.30 -1.41
CA ILE A 264 -2.24 -21.74 -1.11
C ILE A 264 -2.58 -22.54 -2.36
N PHE A 265 -3.60 -22.12 -3.12
CA PHE A 265 -3.94 -22.74 -4.39
C PHE A 265 -2.78 -22.65 -5.40
N LEU A 266 -2.16 -21.48 -5.55
CA LEU A 266 -0.99 -21.32 -6.42
C LEU A 266 0.16 -22.24 -6.00
N GLN A 267 0.40 -22.42 -4.70
CA GLN A 267 1.41 -23.35 -4.19
C GLN A 267 1.12 -24.80 -4.59
N LYS A 268 -0.14 -25.25 -4.56
CA LYS A 268 -0.53 -26.57 -5.08
C LYS A 268 -0.09 -26.75 -6.55
N LEU A 269 -0.24 -25.70 -7.37
CA LEU A 269 0.18 -25.76 -8.78
C LEU A 269 1.71 -25.87 -8.95
N TRP A 270 2.49 -25.26 -8.03
CA TRP A 270 3.94 -25.44 -8.04
C TRP A 270 4.36 -26.90 -7.73
N MET A 271 3.62 -27.54 -6.84
CA MET A 271 3.89 -28.95 -6.47
C MET A 271 3.55 -29.92 -7.61
N LEU A 272 2.62 -29.60 -8.48
CA LEU A 272 2.25 -30.39 -9.66
C LEU A 272 3.31 -30.34 -10.77
N LYS A 273 4.28 -29.43 -10.69
CA LYS A 273 5.39 -29.25 -11.67
C LYS A 273 4.91 -29.02 -13.11
N ILE A 274 3.69 -28.47 -13.31
CA ILE A 274 3.18 -28.06 -14.62
C ILE A 274 3.83 -26.76 -15.08
N ASP A 275 3.99 -26.57 -16.38
CA ASP A 275 4.54 -25.36 -16.95
C ASP A 275 3.53 -24.19 -16.92
N TRP A 276 4.02 -22.97 -17.20
CA TRP A 276 3.22 -21.76 -17.12
C TRP A 276 2.06 -21.69 -18.09
N THR A 277 2.19 -22.37 -19.23
CA THR A 277 1.24 -22.39 -20.34
C THR A 277 0.43 -23.69 -20.42
N ASP A 278 0.75 -24.67 -19.58
CA ASP A 278 0.00 -25.93 -19.53
C ASP A 278 -1.41 -25.70 -19.00
N LEU A 279 -2.35 -26.47 -19.55
CA LEU A 279 -3.72 -26.49 -19.06
C LEU A 279 -3.76 -27.11 -17.66
N LEU A 280 -4.57 -26.51 -16.79
CA LEU A 280 -4.82 -27.07 -15.47
C LEU A 280 -5.58 -28.40 -15.58
N PRO A 281 -5.23 -29.41 -14.77
CA PRO A 281 -6.04 -30.61 -14.65
C PRO A 281 -7.50 -30.27 -14.31
N ASP A 282 -8.49 -31.00 -14.87
CA ASP A 282 -9.90 -30.65 -14.77
C ASP A 282 -10.44 -30.47 -13.36
N THR A 283 -9.96 -31.28 -12.41
CA THR A 283 -10.33 -31.14 -10.98
C THR A 283 -9.83 -29.87 -10.37
N ILE A 284 -8.61 -29.49 -10.69
CA ILE A 284 -7.94 -28.27 -10.22
C ILE A 284 -8.57 -27.05 -10.89
N ASN A 285 -8.87 -27.14 -12.18
CA ASN A 285 -9.52 -26.06 -12.91
C ASN A 285 -10.93 -25.76 -12.35
N ARG A 286 -11.70 -26.80 -12.01
CA ARG A 286 -13.01 -26.62 -11.35
C ARG A 286 -12.89 -25.95 -9.98
N GLU A 287 -11.95 -26.39 -9.14
CA GLU A 287 -11.68 -25.75 -7.83
C GLU A 287 -11.34 -24.26 -8.01
N TRP A 288 -10.49 -23.95 -9.00
CA TRP A 288 -10.10 -22.59 -9.30
C TRP A 288 -11.25 -21.72 -9.77
N ARG A 289 -12.06 -22.22 -10.71
CA ARG A 289 -13.22 -21.49 -11.24
C ARG A 289 -14.24 -21.17 -10.14
N GLN A 290 -14.55 -22.13 -9.29
CA GLN A 290 -15.44 -21.90 -8.13
C GLN A 290 -14.90 -20.79 -7.20
N PHE A 291 -13.61 -20.80 -6.94
CA PHE A 291 -12.97 -19.75 -6.15
C PHE A 291 -13.10 -18.38 -6.83
N VAL A 292 -12.79 -18.30 -8.12
CA VAL A 292 -12.83 -17.06 -8.90
C VAL A 292 -14.25 -16.49 -9.02
N GLU A 293 -15.25 -17.35 -9.25
CA GLU A 293 -16.66 -16.93 -9.26
C GLU A 293 -17.07 -16.29 -7.94
N SER A 294 -16.60 -16.84 -6.83
CA SER A 294 -16.85 -16.27 -5.51
C SER A 294 -16.18 -14.90 -5.30
N LEU A 295 -15.09 -14.58 -6.01
CA LEU A 295 -14.35 -13.32 -5.84
C LEU A 295 -15.16 -12.07 -6.19
N GLN A 296 -16.20 -12.17 -7.01
CA GLN A 296 -17.05 -11.03 -7.36
C GLN A 296 -17.71 -10.40 -6.11
N VAL A 297 -17.98 -11.22 -5.08
CA VAL A 297 -18.55 -10.75 -3.81
C VAL A 297 -17.63 -9.76 -3.07
N VAL A 298 -16.32 -9.78 -3.35
CA VAL A 298 -15.37 -8.82 -2.79
C VAL A 298 -15.73 -7.38 -3.18
N ASN A 299 -16.37 -7.18 -4.33
CA ASN A 299 -16.81 -5.86 -4.80
C ASN A 299 -17.93 -5.24 -3.94
N ASP A 300 -18.60 -6.05 -3.13
CA ASP A 300 -19.67 -5.60 -2.23
C ASP A 300 -19.15 -5.33 -0.80
N ILE A 301 -17.87 -5.57 -0.54
CA ILE A 301 -17.27 -5.38 0.78
C ILE A 301 -16.86 -3.93 0.93
N ASN A 302 -17.45 -3.26 1.92
CA ASN A 302 -17.09 -1.90 2.34
C ASN A 302 -16.46 -1.96 3.73
N ILE A 303 -15.29 -1.34 3.90
CA ILE A 303 -14.51 -1.40 5.13
C ILE A 303 -14.27 0.02 5.62
N ASN A 304 -14.65 0.32 6.85
CA ASN A 304 -14.42 1.62 7.46
C ASN A 304 -12.94 2.03 7.35
N ARG A 305 -12.68 3.21 6.78
CA ARG A 305 -11.32 3.73 6.70
C ARG A 305 -10.81 4.08 8.08
N CYS A 306 -11.57 4.84 8.87
CA CYS A 306 -11.19 5.24 10.21
C CYS A 306 -11.25 4.04 11.16
N ILE A 307 -10.24 3.89 12.01
CA ILE A 307 -10.09 2.77 12.95
C ILE A 307 -10.14 3.18 14.42
N VAL A 308 -10.31 4.46 14.69
CA VAL A 308 -10.39 5.01 16.05
C VAL A 308 -11.71 5.74 16.25
N VAL A 309 -12.18 5.78 17.48
CA VAL A 309 -13.30 6.66 17.91
C VAL A 309 -12.83 8.11 17.98
N GLU A 310 -13.77 9.05 17.99
CA GLU A 310 -13.45 10.44 18.29
C GLU A 310 -13.00 10.59 19.74
N GLN A 311 -11.89 11.33 19.96
CA GLN A 311 -11.30 11.58 21.28
C GLN A 311 -11.09 10.29 22.11
N PRO A 312 -10.28 9.34 21.64
CA PRO A 312 -10.05 8.10 22.36
C PRO A 312 -9.26 8.35 23.63
N GLU A 313 -9.74 7.83 24.77
CA GLU A 313 -8.99 7.82 26.02
C GLU A 313 -8.01 6.65 26.07
N VAL A 314 -8.44 5.48 25.55
CA VAL A 314 -7.63 4.26 25.50
C VAL A 314 -7.53 3.77 24.06
N ILE A 315 -6.31 3.46 23.65
CA ILE A 315 -6.03 2.80 22.37
C ILE A 315 -5.19 1.54 22.66
N GLU A 316 -5.71 0.39 22.23
CA GLU A 316 -5.03 -0.87 22.36
C GLU A 316 -4.81 -1.51 20.98
N LEU A 317 -3.67 -2.19 20.82
CA LEU A 317 -3.40 -3.02 19.66
C LEU A 317 -3.45 -4.49 20.03
N HIS A 318 -4.25 -5.25 19.29
CA HIS A 318 -4.39 -6.69 19.47
C HIS A 318 -3.91 -7.40 18.21
N GLY A 319 -2.83 -8.16 18.32
CA GLY A 319 -2.28 -8.95 17.24
C GLY A 319 -2.50 -10.44 17.46
N PHE A 320 -2.84 -11.16 16.40
CA PHE A 320 -3.08 -12.61 16.42
C PHE A 320 -2.17 -13.31 15.44
N SER A 321 -1.68 -14.49 15.78
CA SER A 321 -0.85 -15.31 14.89
C SER A 321 -1.30 -16.76 14.92
N ASP A 322 -1.23 -17.39 13.74
CA ASP A 322 -1.55 -18.81 13.56
C ASP A 322 -0.75 -19.41 12.40
N ALA A 323 -0.61 -20.73 12.42
CA ALA A 323 -0.02 -21.49 11.32
C ALA A 323 -0.73 -22.82 11.08
N SER A 324 -0.87 -23.16 9.81
CA SER A 324 -1.26 -24.46 9.30
C SER A 324 -0.12 -25.13 8.54
N GLN A 325 -0.35 -26.33 8.01
CA GLN A 325 0.62 -26.97 7.10
C GLN A 325 0.79 -26.19 5.78
N SER A 326 -0.23 -25.41 5.37
CA SER A 326 -0.26 -24.72 4.07
C SER A 326 0.29 -23.31 4.13
N ALA A 327 0.06 -22.59 5.24
CA ALA A 327 0.45 -21.19 5.37
C ALA A 327 0.56 -20.79 6.85
N TYR A 328 1.15 -19.62 7.09
CA TYR A 328 1.15 -18.96 8.39
C TYR A 328 0.84 -17.48 8.22
N GLY A 329 0.24 -16.88 9.24
CA GLY A 329 -0.22 -15.51 9.13
C GLY A 329 -0.31 -14.76 10.44
N ALA A 330 -0.57 -13.47 10.30
CA ALA A 330 -0.77 -12.52 11.38
C ALA A 330 -1.86 -11.51 11.03
N VAL A 331 -2.61 -11.11 12.04
CA VAL A 331 -3.71 -10.14 11.93
C VAL A 331 -3.61 -9.14 13.07
N VAL A 332 -3.85 -7.86 12.83
CA VAL A 332 -3.76 -6.79 13.83
C VAL A 332 -5.03 -5.96 13.84
N TYR A 333 -5.59 -5.77 15.04
CA TYR A 333 -6.76 -4.93 15.32
C TYR A 333 -6.38 -3.72 16.17
N CYS A 334 -7.13 -2.63 15.97
CA CYS A 334 -7.17 -1.49 16.87
C CYS A 334 -8.45 -1.56 17.69
N LYS A 335 -8.33 -1.47 18.99
CA LYS A 335 -9.44 -1.21 19.91
C LYS A 335 -9.26 0.19 20.45
N SER A 336 -10.28 1.03 20.32
CA SER A 336 -10.30 2.37 20.89
C SER A 336 -11.52 2.57 21.76
N ILE A 337 -11.37 3.29 22.87
CA ILE A 337 -12.40 3.48 23.90
C ILE A 337 -12.43 4.97 24.25
N THR A 338 -13.63 5.54 24.29
CA THR A 338 -13.88 6.90 24.75
C THR A 338 -14.08 6.95 26.27
N SER A 339 -14.02 8.13 26.86
CA SER A 339 -14.27 8.35 28.31
C SER A 339 -15.68 7.95 28.75
N ASP A 340 -16.67 8.00 27.85
CA ASP A 340 -18.05 7.53 28.12
C ASP A 340 -18.25 6.02 27.89
N GLY A 341 -17.16 5.28 27.60
CA GLY A 341 -17.17 3.82 27.48
C GLY A 341 -17.56 3.28 26.10
N ARG A 342 -17.76 4.12 25.08
CA ARG A 342 -17.97 3.63 23.71
C ARG A 342 -16.71 2.93 23.22
N MET A 343 -16.86 1.72 22.68
CA MET A 343 -15.75 0.91 22.16
C MET A 343 -15.90 0.70 20.66
N LEU A 344 -14.77 0.69 19.98
CA LEU A 344 -14.67 0.35 18.58
C LEU A 344 -13.49 -0.58 18.36
N VAL A 345 -13.71 -1.68 17.65
CA VAL A 345 -12.65 -2.63 17.26
C VAL A 345 -12.64 -2.78 15.76
N HIS A 346 -11.51 -2.52 15.16
CA HIS A 346 -11.35 -2.62 13.70
C HIS A 346 -10.07 -3.33 13.29
N LEU A 347 -10.19 -4.17 12.27
CA LEU A 347 -9.05 -4.76 11.56
C LEU A 347 -8.18 -3.63 10.96
N ILE A 348 -6.89 -3.59 11.34
CA ILE A 348 -5.91 -2.66 10.76
C ILE A 348 -5.28 -3.27 9.52
N ALA A 349 -4.68 -4.44 9.70
CA ALA A 349 -3.93 -5.10 8.65
C ALA A 349 -3.76 -6.59 8.93
N SER A 350 -3.54 -7.36 7.86
CA SER A 350 -3.10 -8.75 7.97
C SER A 350 -1.96 -9.06 7.01
N LYS A 351 -1.26 -10.17 7.27
CA LYS A 351 -0.22 -10.68 6.41
C LYS A 351 -0.16 -12.20 6.45
N SER A 352 -0.10 -12.83 5.29
CA SER A 352 0.05 -14.28 5.16
C SER A 352 1.27 -14.65 4.33
N ARG A 353 1.86 -15.80 4.62
CA ARG A 353 2.89 -16.45 3.82
C ARG A 353 2.56 -17.92 3.69
N VAL A 354 2.70 -18.47 2.48
CA VAL A 354 2.60 -19.92 2.28
C VAL A 354 3.76 -20.63 2.96
N ALA A 355 3.51 -21.83 3.47
CA ALA A 355 4.54 -22.65 4.08
C ALA A 355 5.61 -23.02 3.04
N PRO A 356 6.88 -23.24 3.43
CA PRO A 356 7.90 -23.73 2.51
C PRO A 356 7.47 -25.08 1.90
N THR A 357 7.82 -25.31 0.63
CA THR A 357 7.57 -26.60 -0.06
C THR A 357 8.35 -27.76 0.59
N LYS A 358 9.50 -27.45 1.22
CA LYS A 358 10.20 -28.41 2.08
C LYS A 358 9.43 -28.58 3.40
N GLN A 359 9.08 -29.81 3.73
CA GLN A 359 8.29 -30.14 4.92
C GLN A 359 8.86 -29.48 6.18
N THR A 360 8.03 -28.70 6.85
CA THR A 360 8.36 -27.99 8.07
C THR A 360 7.33 -28.37 9.15
N THR A 361 7.77 -28.53 10.38
CA THR A 361 6.88 -28.90 11.50
C THR A 361 5.95 -27.73 11.87
N ILE A 362 4.73 -28.03 12.33
CA ILE A 362 3.76 -27.02 12.75
C ILE A 362 4.32 -26.05 13.80
N PRO A 363 4.98 -26.47 14.90
CA PRO A 363 5.55 -25.53 15.85
C PRO A 363 6.55 -24.54 15.25
N ARG A 364 7.24 -24.94 14.18
CA ARG A 364 8.11 -24.03 13.42
C ARG A 364 7.33 -22.98 12.63
N LEU A 365 6.27 -23.38 11.99
CA LEU A 365 5.41 -22.46 11.26
C LEU A 365 4.71 -21.50 12.21
N GLU A 366 4.26 -21.96 13.35
CA GLU A 366 3.69 -21.15 14.43
C GLU A 366 4.71 -20.10 14.94
N LEU A 367 5.97 -20.49 15.13
CA LEU A 367 7.02 -19.53 15.46
C LEU A 367 7.23 -18.50 14.33
N CYS A 368 7.20 -18.92 13.06
CA CYS A 368 7.26 -18.00 11.93
C CYS A 368 6.07 -17.04 11.91
N ALA A 369 4.87 -17.51 12.31
CA ALA A 369 3.69 -16.68 12.45
C ALA A 369 3.88 -15.63 13.57
N ALA A 370 4.40 -16.03 14.72
CA ALA A 370 4.69 -15.13 15.84
C ALA A 370 5.71 -14.04 15.45
N VAL A 371 6.78 -14.40 14.74
CA VAL A 371 7.75 -13.43 14.21
C VAL A 371 7.12 -12.50 13.20
N LEU A 372 6.25 -13.02 12.33
CA LEU A 372 5.51 -12.21 11.36
C LEU A 372 4.59 -11.21 12.07
N LEU A 373 3.92 -11.63 13.14
CA LEU A 373 3.08 -10.79 13.99
C LEU A 373 3.90 -9.68 14.64
N ALA A 374 5.01 -9.99 15.28
CA ALA A 374 5.88 -9.00 15.93
C ALA A 374 6.31 -7.92 14.92
N LYS A 375 6.73 -8.32 13.72
CA LYS A 375 7.10 -7.40 12.63
C LYS A 375 5.90 -6.55 12.16
N LEU A 376 4.73 -7.15 12.02
CA LEU A 376 3.53 -6.44 11.57
C LEU A 376 3.08 -5.40 12.58
N VAL A 377 3.01 -5.76 13.87
CA VAL A 377 2.65 -4.84 14.96
C VAL A 377 3.66 -3.70 15.09
N HIS A 378 4.96 -3.99 14.99
CA HIS A 378 5.99 -2.95 15.01
C HIS A 378 5.80 -1.93 13.87
N ARG A 379 5.53 -2.41 12.65
CA ARG A 379 5.25 -1.53 11.50
C ARG A 379 3.95 -0.74 11.67
N VAL A 380 2.91 -1.35 12.21
CA VAL A 380 1.64 -0.67 12.51
C VAL A 380 1.85 0.45 13.53
N LYS A 381 2.59 0.21 14.62
CA LYS A 381 2.94 1.25 15.61
C LYS A 381 3.71 2.41 14.97
N GLN A 382 4.73 2.10 14.17
CA GLN A 382 5.49 3.14 13.44
C GLN A 382 4.61 3.95 12.50
N ALA A 383 3.63 3.32 11.87
CA ALA A 383 2.72 3.99 10.96
C ALA A 383 1.74 4.90 11.69
N LEU A 384 1.06 4.40 12.70
CA LEU A 384 -0.02 5.09 13.39
C LEU A 384 0.48 6.33 14.14
N LYS A 385 1.65 6.24 14.79
CA LYS A 385 2.18 7.33 15.64
C LYS A 385 1.14 7.82 16.65
N LEU A 386 0.33 6.89 17.19
CA LEU A 386 -0.64 7.13 18.25
C LEU A 386 -0.06 6.75 19.59
N ASN A 387 -0.57 7.36 20.67
CA ASN A 387 -0.26 6.92 22.02
C ASN A 387 -1.01 5.62 22.34
N VAL A 388 -0.39 4.48 22.01
CA VAL A 388 -0.96 3.17 22.24
C VAL A 388 -0.76 2.80 23.71
N THR A 389 -1.86 2.67 24.47
CA THR A 389 -1.85 2.36 25.89
C THR A 389 -1.31 0.95 26.14
N ASN A 390 -1.84 -0.04 25.41
CA ASN A 390 -1.46 -1.44 25.56
C ASN A 390 -1.29 -2.13 24.21
N THR A 391 -0.48 -3.18 24.20
CA THR A 391 -0.34 -4.06 23.03
C THR A 391 -0.39 -5.50 23.50
N PHE A 392 -1.32 -6.26 22.97
CA PHE A 392 -1.52 -7.67 23.27
C PHE A 392 -1.27 -8.52 22.02
N LEU A 393 -0.51 -9.59 22.19
CA LEU A 393 -0.15 -10.52 21.14
C LEU A 393 -0.67 -11.92 21.51
N TRP A 394 -1.45 -12.49 20.62
CA TRP A 394 -2.20 -13.70 20.86
C TRP A 394 -1.74 -14.85 19.98
N SER A 395 -1.62 -16.03 20.57
CA SER A 395 -1.35 -17.29 19.86
C SER A 395 -2.05 -18.43 20.57
N ASP A 396 -2.56 -19.40 19.83
CA ASP A 396 -3.10 -20.64 20.34
C ASP A 396 -2.02 -21.73 20.54
N SER A 397 -0.78 -21.45 20.18
CA SER A 397 0.36 -22.34 20.36
C SER A 397 1.02 -22.19 21.73
N MET A 398 0.69 -23.05 22.68
CA MET A 398 1.37 -23.11 23.98
C MET A 398 2.86 -23.38 23.85
N ILE A 399 3.29 -24.09 22.80
CA ILE A 399 4.70 -24.37 22.53
C ILE A 399 5.44 -23.07 22.21
N VAL A 400 4.90 -22.24 21.31
CA VAL A 400 5.50 -20.96 20.92
C VAL A 400 5.51 -19.98 22.10
N LEU A 401 4.42 -19.88 22.84
CA LEU A 401 4.34 -19.05 24.05
C LEU A 401 5.38 -19.47 25.09
N SER A 402 5.57 -20.78 25.29
CA SER A 402 6.64 -21.29 26.16
C SER A 402 8.04 -20.90 25.64
N TRP A 403 8.27 -20.93 24.33
CA TRP A 403 9.57 -20.54 23.77
C TRP A 403 9.82 -19.02 23.89
N ILE A 404 8.80 -18.18 23.71
CA ILE A 404 8.91 -16.73 23.88
C ILE A 404 9.23 -16.34 25.32
N ARG A 405 8.70 -17.08 26.31
CA ARG A 405 8.94 -16.84 27.74
C ARG A 405 10.30 -17.37 28.23
N LYS A 406 10.86 -18.40 27.56
CA LYS A 406 12.16 -19.00 27.95
C LYS A 406 13.35 -18.11 27.64
N GLU A 407 14.38 -18.14 28.46
CA GLU A 407 15.67 -17.46 28.24
C GLU A 407 16.38 -17.95 26.96
N SER A 408 16.95 -17.02 26.19
CA SER A 408 17.48 -17.29 24.83
C SER A 408 18.57 -18.35 24.79
N TYR A 409 19.43 -18.44 25.84
CA TYR A 409 20.55 -19.38 25.90
C TYR A 409 20.12 -20.86 26.06
N LYS A 410 18.85 -21.09 26.42
CA LYS A 410 18.27 -22.45 26.55
C LYS A 410 17.68 -22.97 25.23
N LEU A 411 17.77 -22.22 24.14
CA LEU A 411 17.18 -22.54 22.84
C LEU A 411 18.24 -22.94 21.81
N LYS A 412 17.88 -23.86 20.91
CA LYS A 412 18.78 -24.27 19.83
C LYS A 412 19.04 -23.11 18.84
N PRO A 413 20.27 -22.99 18.25
CA PRO A 413 20.65 -21.84 17.40
C PRO A 413 19.70 -21.54 16.25
N LEU A 414 19.07 -22.56 15.67
CA LEU A 414 18.15 -22.41 14.52
C LEU A 414 16.88 -21.61 14.84
N TRP A 415 16.49 -21.56 16.13
CA TRP A 415 15.30 -20.86 16.64
C TRP A 415 15.62 -19.44 17.13
N LEU A 416 16.91 -19.26 17.44
CA LEU A 416 17.40 -18.08 18.12
C LEU A 416 17.17 -16.81 17.28
N THR A 417 17.44 -16.85 15.97
CA THR A 417 17.34 -15.67 15.11
C THR A 417 15.91 -15.12 15.04
N GLY A 418 14.91 -15.99 14.85
CA GLY A 418 13.51 -15.56 14.82
C GLY A 418 13.01 -15.03 16.16
N LEU A 419 13.36 -15.74 17.25
CA LEU A 419 12.99 -15.35 18.61
C LEU A 419 13.69 -14.07 19.07
N LEU A 420 14.97 -13.87 18.72
CA LEU A 420 15.69 -12.63 19.01
C LEU A 420 15.02 -11.45 18.29
N GLN A 421 14.70 -11.59 17.01
CA GLN A 421 14.00 -10.56 16.25
C GLN A 421 12.61 -10.24 16.85
N SER A 422 11.88 -11.25 17.33
CA SER A 422 10.60 -11.02 18.01
C SER A 422 10.77 -10.27 19.33
N ARG A 423 11.79 -10.63 20.12
CA ARG A 423 12.08 -10.01 21.43
C ARG A 423 12.63 -8.59 21.34
N GLU A 424 13.32 -8.25 20.26
CA GLU A 424 13.73 -6.86 19.99
C GLU A 424 12.53 -5.94 19.75
N MET A 425 11.41 -6.50 19.24
CA MET A 425 10.21 -5.76 18.86
C MET A 425 9.07 -5.86 19.88
N THR A 426 9.06 -6.91 20.73
CA THR A 426 7.96 -7.21 21.66
C THR A 426 8.49 -7.78 22.96
N SER A 427 7.83 -7.48 24.08
CA SER A 427 8.13 -8.11 25.39
C SER A 427 7.34 -9.41 25.58
N SER A 428 7.89 -10.36 26.36
CA SER A 428 7.21 -11.63 26.67
C SER A 428 5.88 -11.44 27.40
N GLU A 429 5.71 -10.35 28.12
CA GLU A 429 4.51 -10.00 28.88
C GLU A 429 3.32 -9.62 28.01
N GLN A 430 3.58 -9.22 26.75
CA GLN A 430 2.55 -8.89 25.77
C GLN A 430 1.88 -10.13 25.20
N TRP A 431 2.55 -11.30 25.30
CA TRP A 431 2.07 -12.54 24.67
C TRP A 431 1.13 -13.32 25.59
N ARG A 432 -0.03 -13.66 25.04
CA ARG A 432 -1.12 -14.35 25.72
C ARG A 432 -1.65 -15.51 24.90
N TYR A 433 -2.32 -16.43 25.57
CA TYR A 433 -3.03 -17.53 24.93
C TYR A 433 -4.41 -17.06 24.44
N VAL A 434 -4.82 -17.57 23.29
CA VAL A 434 -6.18 -17.46 22.75
C VAL A 434 -6.65 -18.85 22.33
N ALA A 435 -7.93 -19.15 22.53
CA ALA A 435 -8.51 -20.40 22.02
C ALA A 435 -8.57 -20.37 20.49
N THR A 436 -8.40 -21.53 19.84
CA THR A 436 -8.33 -21.62 18.37
C THR A 436 -9.58 -21.07 17.69
N GLU A 437 -10.76 -21.30 18.26
CA GLU A 437 -12.05 -20.79 17.77
C GLU A 437 -12.15 -19.26 17.81
N ASP A 438 -11.40 -18.60 18.69
CA ASP A 438 -11.33 -17.15 18.82
C ASP A 438 -10.12 -16.53 18.12
N ASN A 439 -9.31 -17.34 17.40
CA ASN A 439 -8.12 -16.87 16.72
C ASN A 439 -8.40 -16.47 15.25
N PRO A 440 -8.56 -15.17 14.93
CA PRO A 440 -8.84 -14.75 13.54
C PRO A 440 -7.66 -15.01 12.58
N ALA A 441 -6.46 -15.28 13.09
CA ALA A 441 -5.31 -15.63 12.27
C ALA A 441 -5.44 -17.03 11.64
N ASP A 442 -6.34 -17.89 12.12
CA ASP A 442 -6.66 -19.19 11.49
C ASP A 442 -7.14 -18.98 10.04
N PHE A 443 -7.84 -17.87 9.77
CA PHE A 443 -8.32 -17.55 8.40
C PHE A 443 -7.18 -17.20 7.43
N VAL A 444 -6.08 -16.66 7.89
CA VAL A 444 -4.92 -16.34 7.02
C VAL A 444 -3.91 -17.48 6.95
N SER A 445 -4.00 -18.46 7.82
CA SER A 445 -3.20 -19.69 7.78
C SER A 445 -3.85 -20.79 6.92
N ARG A 446 -5.19 -20.83 6.84
CA ARG A 446 -5.96 -21.84 6.10
C ARG A 446 -6.59 -21.28 4.82
N GLY A 447 -6.83 -19.98 4.76
CA GLY A 447 -7.58 -19.32 3.71
C GLY A 447 -9.10 -19.43 3.90
N MET A 448 -9.84 -18.46 3.34
CA MET A 448 -11.30 -18.39 3.42
C MET A 448 -11.91 -17.99 2.08
N ASP A 449 -13.13 -18.45 1.81
CA ASP A 449 -13.91 -18.01 0.66
C ASP A 449 -14.46 -16.59 0.88
N SER A 450 -14.55 -15.82 -0.20
CA SER A 450 -15.03 -14.43 -0.17
C SER A 450 -16.49 -14.31 0.31
N LEU A 451 -17.34 -15.28 0.00
CA LEU A 451 -18.71 -15.34 0.52
C LEU A 451 -18.75 -15.41 2.04
N LYS A 452 -17.91 -16.27 2.63
CA LYS A 452 -17.80 -16.40 4.08
C LYS A 452 -17.14 -15.17 4.72
N LEU A 453 -16.14 -14.59 4.04
CA LEU A 453 -15.44 -13.41 4.54
C LEU A 453 -16.38 -12.22 4.72
N LYS A 454 -17.33 -12.00 3.78
CA LYS A 454 -18.24 -10.85 3.80
C LYS A 454 -19.02 -10.75 5.12
N THR A 455 -19.41 -11.86 5.71
CA THR A 455 -20.23 -11.93 6.94
C THR A 455 -19.46 -12.41 8.17
N CYS A 456 -18.14 -12.56 8.09
CA CYS A 456 -17.34 -13.09 9.17
C CYS A 456 -17.01 -12.02 10.23
N GLU A 457 -17.83 -11.93 11.30
CA GLU A 457 -17.61 -10.96 12.38
C GLU A 457 -16.24 -11.11 13.04
N LEU A 458 -15.77 -12.35 13.26
CA LEU A 458 -14.48 -12.63 13.86
C LEU A 458 -13.31 -12.03 13.02
N TRP A 459 -13.47 -12.00 11.68
CA TRP A 459 -12.48 -11.38 10.81
C TRP A 459 -12.47 -9.86 10.90
N TRP A 460 -13.66 -9.24 10.88
CA TRP A 460 -13.75 -7.78 10.80
C TRP A 460 -13.58 -7.10 12.16
N ASN A 461 -14.12 -7.70 13.23
CA ASN A 461 -14.21 -7.11 14.56
C ASN A 461 -13.31 -7.81 15.59
N GLY A 462 -12.63 -8.89 15.19
CA GLY A 462 -11.88 -9.74 16.13
C GLY A 462 -12.76 -10.56 17.06
N PRO A 463 -12.17 -11.30 17.98
CA PRO A 463 -12.91 -12.13 18.93
C PRO A 463 -13.75 -11.28 19.90
N LYS A 464 -14.88 -11.84 20.35
CA LYS A 464 -15.88 -11.14 21.19
C LYS A 464 -15.31 -10.54 22.48
N PHE A 465 -14.26 -11.16 23.05
CA PHE A 465 -13.64 -10.63 24.27
C PHE A 465 -12.96 -9.26 24.04
N LEU A 466 -12.65 -8.86 22.81
CA LEU A 466 -12.15 -7.50 22.52
C LEU A 466 -13.20 -6.42 22.81
N MET A 467 -14.48 -6.76 22.73
CA MET A 467 -15.58 -5.86 23.08
C MET A 467 -15.86 -5.81 24.60
N SER A 468 -14.97 -6.39 25.40
CA SER A 468 -15.01 -6.31 26.86
C SER A 468 -13.70 -5.75 27.39
N ASN A 469 -13.66 -5.41 28.68
CA ASN A 469 -12.43 -5.01 29.38
C ASN A 469 -11.77 -6.21 30.12
N GLN A 470 -12.30 -7.41 29.94
CA GLN A 470 -11.76 -8.62 30.53
C GLN A 470 -11.18 -9.51 29.42
N TYR A 471 -9.89 -9.77 29.50
CA TYR A 471 -9.19 -10.62 28.55
C TYR A 471 -8.92 -12.01 29.12
N PRO A 472 -8.88 -13.06 28.26
CA PRO A 472 -8.43 -14.38 28.66
C PRO A 472 -7.03 -14.31 29.31
N GLN A 473 -6.83 -15.08 30.40
CA GLN A 473 -5.54 -15.12 31.12
C GLN A 473 -4.54 -16.07 30.47
#